data_92a5ce950f91acef1ce2724bb0761520
#
_entry.id   92a5ce950f91acef1ce2724bb0761520
#
_cell.length_a   1.000
_cell.length_b   1.000
_cell.length_c   1.000
_cell.angle_alpha   90.00
_cell.angle_beta   90.00
_cell.angle_gamma   90.00
#
_symmetry.space_group_name_H-M   'P 1'
#
loop_
_entity.id
_entity.type
_entity.pdbx_description
1 polymer ?
#
loop_
_entity_poly.entity_id
_entity_poly.type
_entity_poly.pdbx_seq_one_letter_code
_entity_poly.pdbx_strand_id
1 'polypeptide(L)'
;NSNTTRHAAEFWMIEPEMAFCDLEGDMLTAEAMIKYVINYCMQQAPDELEFFNKFIDGGLLQRLNNVVSTPHFKRISYTEAIKLLEESGRKFNYPVKWGEDIATEHERYITEEVYGCPVFITDYPKEIKAFYMKQNPDGKTVAAMDLLVPGIGEIIGGSERETDYDLLVARMRELNMELEGYKWYTDLRRYGGVTHSGYGLGFERLIMYLTGVQNIRDVLPFPRTSGSAEL
;
A
#
# COMPACT_ATOMS: atom_id res chain seq x y z
N ASN A 1 1.72 8.26 16.45
CA ASN A 1 2.75 7.96 17.47
C ASN A 1 3.61 6.74 17.13
N SER A 2 3.85 6.47 15.86
CA SER A 2 4.73 5.38 15.43
C SER A 2 6.18 5.88 15.34
N ASN A 3 7.10 5.14 15.95
CA ASN A 3 8.53 5.48 16.02
C ASN A 3 9.39 4.47 15.26
N THR A 4 8.91 4.00 14.12
CA THR A 4 9.67 3.06 13.27
C THR A 4 10.48 3.80 12.22
N THR A 5 11.40 3.11 11.56
CA THR A 5 12.23 3.68 10.50
C THR A 5 11.44 4.03 9.22
N ARG A 6 10.21 3.56 9.07
CA ARG A 6 9.36 3.81 7.91
C ARG A 6 8.11 4.67 8.21
N HIS A 7 8.06 5.31 9.39
CA HIS A 7 6.96 6.20 9.77
C HIS A 7 7.50 7.56 10.22
N ALA A 8 6.89 8.63 9.68
CA ALA A 8 7.09 10.02 10.10
C ALA A 8 5.75 10.58 10.60
N ALA A 9 5.80 11.66 11.40
CA ALA A 9 4.59 12.33 11.89
C ALA A 9 3.88 13.14 10.80
N GLU A 10 4.62 13.56 9.78
CA GLU A 10 4.13 14.21 8.57
C GLU A 10 4.78 13.54 7.36
N PHE A 11 4.02 13.28 6.32
CA PHE A 11 4.49 12.64 5.10
C PHE A 11 3.60 13.06 3.92
N TRP A 12 4.13 12.91 2.72
CA TRP A 12 3.41 13.24 1.49
C TRP A 12 2.84 11.98 0.86
N MET A 13 1.68 12.14 0.21
CA MET A 13 1.01 11.07 -0.50
C MET A 13 0.70 11.49 -1.93
N ILE A 14 0.83 10.56 -2.87
CA ILE A 14 0.26 10.67 -4.21
C ILE A 14 -1.01 9.85 -4.19
N GLU A 15 -2.17 10.52 -4.35
CA GLU A 15 -3.48 9.93 -4.10
C GLU A 15 -4.42 10.09 -5.30
N PRO A 16 -4.23 9.33 -6.38
CA PRO A 16 -5.17 9.34 -7.51
C PRO A 16 -6.50 8.70 -7.10
N GLU A 17 -7.60 9.29 -7.59
CA GLU A 17 -8.94 8.74 -7.48
C GLU A 17 -9.56 8.71 -8.87
N MET A 18 -9.99 7.54 -9.34
CA MET A 18 -10.36 7.29 -10.73
C MET A 18 -11.82 6.89 -10.86
N ALA A 19 -12.62 7.69 -11.57
CA ALA A 19 -13.98 7.34 -11.93
C ALA A 19 -14.01 6.23 -12.99
N PHE A 20 -15.05 5.39 -12.95
CA PHE A 20 -15.26 4.25 -13.86
C PHE A 20 -14.15 3.20 -13.80
N CYS A 21 -13.50 3.09 -12.67
CA CYS A 21 -12.39 2.20 -12.42
C CYS A 21 -12.71 1.28 -11.24
N ASP A 22 -12.58 -0.02 -11.44
CA ASP A 22 -12.70 -1.04 -10.41
C ASP A 22 -11.33 -1.35 -9.76
N LEU A 23 -11.30 -2.29 -8.83
CA LEU A 23 -10.06 -2.69 -8.15
C LEU A 23 -9.00 -3.21 -9.14
N GLU A 24 -9.40 -3.89 -10.20
CA GLU A 24 -8.48 -4.39 -11.24
C GLU A 24 -7.79 -3.23 -11.97
N GLY A 25 -8.56 -2.23 -12.40
CA GLY A 25 -8.03 -1.02 -13.04
C GLY A 25 -7.13 -0.22 -12.11
N ASP A 26 -7.44 -0.19 -10.81
CA ASP A 26 -6.65 0.45 -9.77
C ASP A 26 -5.25 -0.20 -9.66
N MET A 27 -5.20 -1.52 -9.55
CA MET A 27 -3.94 -2.29 -9.52
C MET A 27 -3.11 -2.09 -10.79
N LEU A 28 -3.74 -2.11 -11.97
CA LEU A 28 -3.04 -1.89 -13.24
C LEU A 28 -2.42 -0.50 -13.32
N THR A 29 -3.14 0.52 -12.84
CA THR A 29 -2.64 1.90 -12.82
C THR A 29 -1.49 2.05 -11.83
N ALA A 30 -1.60 1.48 -10.64
CA ALA A 30 -0.55 1.49 -9.62
C ALA A 30 0.73 0.78 -10.13
N GLU A 31 0.59 -0.39 -10.76
CA GLU A 31 1.71 -1.12 -11.37
C GLU A 31 2.39 -0.29 -12.45
N ALA A 32 1.60 0.29 -13.37
CA ALA A 32 2.12 1.11 -14.46
C ALA A 32 2.86 2.34 -13.93
N MET A 33 2.32 3.00 -12.90
CA MET A 33 2.94 4.17 -12.28
C MET A 33 4.29 3.83 -11.65
N ILE A 34 4.38 2.77 -10.84
CA ILE A 34 5.64 2.36 -10.21
C ILE A 34 6.70 2.04 -11.25
N LYS A 35 6.36 1.26 -12.28
CA LYS A 35 7.28 0.94 -13.38
C LYS A 35 7.73 2.18 -14.14
N TYR A 36 6.80 3.09 -14.43
CA TYR A 36 7.11 4.34 -15.11
C TYR A 36 8.09 5.19 -14.30
N VAL A 37 7.82 5.41 -13.01
CA VAL A 37 8.68 6.23 -12.14
C VAL A 37 10.08 5.63 -12.02
N ILE A 38 10.20 4.32 -11.80
CA ILE A 38 11.51 3.65 -11.73
C ILE A 38 12.27 3.82 -13.04
N ASN A 39 11.65 3.54 -14.19
CA ASN A 39 12.26 3.71 -15.50
C ASN A 39 12.70 5.16 -15.74
N TYR A 40 11.86 6.12 -15.39
CA TYR A 40 12.16 7.53 -15.53
C TYR A 40 13.39 7.93 -14.71
N CYS A 41 13.46 7.51 -13.44
CA CYS A 41 14.62 7.78 -12.59
C CYS A 41 15.88 7.10 -13.11
N MET A 42 15.80 5.87 -13.61
CA MET A 42 16.95 5.17 -14.21
C MET A 42 17.49 5.88 -15.46
N GLN A 43 16.64 6.59 -16.19
CA GLN A 43 17.03 7.36 -17.38
C GLN A 43 17.52 8.77 -17.06
N GLN A 44 16.93 9.44 -16.07
CA GLN A 44 17.19 10.85 -15.79
C GLN A 44 18.23 11.08 -14.69
N ALA A 45 18.42 10.09 -13.79
CA ALA A 45 19.33 10.19 -12.64
C ALA A 45 20.22 8.93 -12.50
N PRO A 46 20.89 8.45 -13.58
CA PRO A 46 21.68 7.21 -13.53
C PRO A 46 22.87 7.33 -12.58
N ASP A 47 23.54 8.48 -12.54
CA ASP A 47 24.73 8.71 -11.71
C ASP A 47 24.36 8.68 -10.21
N GLU A 48 23.24 9.29 -9.84
CA GLU A 48 22.72 9.27 -8.49
C GLU A 48 22.31 7.86 -8.06
N LEU A 49 21.65 7.12 -8.93
CA LEU A 49 21.28 5.72 -8.63
C LEU A 49 22.51 4.82 -8.52
N GLU A 50 23.55 5.04 -9.35
CA GLU A 50 24.82 4.33 -9.21
C GLU A 50 25.52 4.66 -7.88
N PHE A 51 25.49 5.94 -7.47
CA PHE A 51 25.99 6.36 -6.16
C PHE A 51 25.28 5.63 -5.03
N PHE A 52 23.95 5.61 -5.02
CA PHE A 52 23.17 4.90 -4.01
C PHE A 52 23.42 3.40 -4.03
N ASN A 53 23.50 2.79 -5.21
CA ASN A 53 23.82 1.38 -5.36
C ASN A 53 25.20 1.02 -4.81
N LYS A 54 26.18 1.90 -4.99
CA LYS A 54 27.55 1.66 -4.55
C LYS A 54 27.77 1.88 -3.05
N PHE A 55 27.14 2.91 -2.48
CA PHE A 55 27.46 3.39 -1.14
C PHE A 55 26.37 3.15 -0.09
N ILE A 56 25.11 2.92 -0.51
CA ILE A 56 23.96 2.77 0.40
C ILE A 56 23.39 1.36 0.34
N ASP A 57 23.07 0.83 -0.86
CA ASP A 57 22.45 -0.48 -1.04
C ASP A 57 22.96 -1.16 -2.31
N GLY A 58 23.94 -2.06 -2.15
CA GLY A 58 24.60 -2.77 -3.26
C GLY A 58 23.66 -3.65 -4.14
N GLY A 59 22.42 -3.86 -3.72
CA GLY A 59 21.39 -4.59 -4.48
C GLY A 59 20.35 -3.69 -5.18
N LEU A 60 20.47 -2.37 -5.04
CA LEU A 60 19.46 -1.40 -5.47
C LEU A 60 19.12 -1.52 -6.95
N LEU A 61 20.10 -1.39 -7.84
CA LEU A 61 19.88 -1.42 -9.28
C LEU A 61 19.30 -2.76 -9.75
N GLN A 62 19.75 -3.87 -9.16
CA GLN A 62 19.20 -5.18 -9.49
C GLN A 62 17.72 -5.27 -9.09
N ARG A 63 17.37 -4.79 -7.89
CA ARG A 63 15.99 -4.78 -7.40
C ARG A 63 15.08 -3.90 -8.27
N LEU A 64 15.51 -2.70 -8.62
CA LEU A 64 14.75 -1.79 -9.49
C LEU A 64 14.55 -2.40 -10.88
N ASN A 65 15.60 -2.97 -11.49
CA ASN A 65 15.51 -3.67 -12.78
C ASN A 65 14.54 -4.85 -12.72
N ASN A 66 14.54 -5.63 -11.65
CA ASN A 66 13.60 -6.75 -11.48
C ASN A 66 12.15 -6.27 -11.47
N VAL A 67 11.85 -5.17 -10.79
CA VAL A 67 10.48 -4.60 -10.77
C VAL A 67 10.03 -4.21 -12.17
N VAL A 68 10.87 -3.49 -12.90
CA VAL A 68 10.55 -3.00 -14.25
C VAL A 68 10.40 -4.16 -15.24
N SER A 69 11.26 -5.17 -15.14
CA SER A 69 11.24 -6.34 -16.05
C SER A 69 10.17 -7.37 -15.72
N THR A 70 9.56 -7.32 -14.54
CA THR A 70 8.45 -8.21 -14.18
C THR A 70 7.24 -7.87 -15.05
N PRO A 71 6.74 -8.80 -15.89
CA PRO A 71 5.66 -8.51 -16.84
C PRO A 71 4.39 -8.02 -16.13
N HIS A 72 3.96 -8.76 -15.11
CA HIS A 72 2.85 -8.39 -14.22
C HIS A 72 3.23 -8.72 -12.78
N PHE A 73 2.89 -7.81 -11.86
CA PHE A 73 3.07 -8.06 -10.44
C PHE A 73 2.17 -9.21 -9.97
N LYS A 74 2.67 -9.99 -9.03
CA LYS A 74 1.91 -11.10 -8.48
C LYS A 74 0.68 -10.58 -7.72
N ARG A 75 -0.42 -11.31 -7.78
CA ARG A 75 -1.67 -11.00 -7.06
C ARG A 75 -2.09 -12.20 -6.25
N ILE A 76 -2.37 -11.99 -4.99
CA ILE A 76 -2.90 -13.00 -4.06
C ILE A 76 -3.93 -12.34 -3.16
N SER A 77 -4.91 -13.09 -2.70
CA SER A 77 -5.82 -12.62 -1.67
C SER A 77 -5.14 -12.60 -0.29
N TYR A 78 -5.66 -11.80 0.62
CA TYR A 78 -5.23 -11.80 2.02
C TYR A 78 -5.32 -13.21 2.63
N THR A 79 -6.40 -13.93 2.35
CA THR A 79 -6.57 -15.31 2.84
C THR A 79 -5.48 -16.25 2.33
N GLU A 80 -5.09 -16.13 1.04
CA GLU A 80 -3.97 -16.90 0.49
C GLU A 80 -2.64 -16.48 1.12
N ALA A 81 -2.43 -15.18 1.36
CA ALA A 81 -1.23 -14.68 2.01
C ALA A 81 -1.09 -15.25 3.44
N ILE A 82 -2.15 -15.21 4.25
CA ILE A 82 -2.14 -15.78 5.60
C ILE A 82 -1.84 -17.28 5.56
N LYS A 83 -2.52 -18.04 4.69
CA LYS A 83 -2.27 -19.47 4.53
C LYS A 83 -0.81 -19.77 4.17
N LEU A 84 -0.25 -19.01 3.22
CA LEU A 84 1.15 -19.13 2.80
C LEU A 84 2.12 -18.89 3.97
N LEU A 85 1.83 -17.89 4.80
CA LEU A 85 2.65 -17.58 5.98
C LEU A 85 2.54 -18.68 7.06
N GLU A 86 1.34 -19.20 7.33
CA GLU A 86 1.10 -20.30 8.28
C GLU A 86 1.80 -21.59 7.83
N GLU A 87 1.74 -21.92 6.54
CA GLU A 87 2.35 -23.12 5.96
C GLU A 87 3.87 -23.00 5.76
N SER A 88 4.46 -21.82 5.91
CA SER A 88 5.90 -21.57 5.69
C SER A 88 6.83 -22.33 6.62
N GLY A 89 6.33 -22.74 7.80
CA GLY A 89 7.14 -23.31 8.88
C GLY A 89 8.12 -22.33 9.53
N ARG A 90 8.13 -21.07 9.08
CA ARG A 90 9.00 -20.02 9.62
C ARG A 90 8.45 -19.47 10.92
N LYS A 91 9.34 -19.23 11.88
CA LYS A 91 9.00 -18.54 13.11
C LYS A 91 9.10 -17.03 12.91
N PHE A 92 7.97 -16.34 12.90
CA PHE A 92 7.88 -14.89 12.87
C PHE A 92 7.85 -14.30 14.28
N ASN A 93 8.21 -13.01 14.41
CA ASN A 93 8.13 -12.29 15.69
C ASN A 93 6.68 -11.86 15.98
N TYR A 94 5.92 -11.56 14.94
CA TYR A 94 4.50 -11.21 15.04
C TYR A 94 3.64 -12.42 14.69
N PRO A 95 2.45 -12.58 15.33
CA PRO A 95 1.57 -13.70 15.02
C PRO A 95 1.04 -13.61 13.59
N VAL A 96 0.85 -14.77 12.97
CA VAL A 96 0.15 -14.89 11.69
C VAL A 96 -1.23 -15.43 12.01
N LYS A 97 -2.25 -14.64 11.76
CA LYS A 97 -3.63 -15.03 12.01
C LYS A 97 -4.60 -14.25 11.12
N TRP A 98 -5.58 -14.95 10.58
CA TRP A 98 -6.61 -14.31 9.78
C TRP A 98 -7.39 -13.27 10.59
N GLY A 99 -7.56 -12.07 10.04
CA GLY A 99 -8.22 -10.93 10.70
C GLY A 99 -7.26 -9.97 11.41
N GLU A 100 -5.96 -10.24 11.40
CA GLU A 100 -4.92 -9.35 11.94
C GLU A 100 -4.09 -8.71 10.82
N ASP A 101 -3.45 -7.57 11.11
CA ASP A 101 -2.59 -6.90 10.14
C ASP A 101 -1.38 -7.76 9.74
N ILE A 102 -1.00 -7.67 8.47
CA ILE A 102 0.23 -8.26 7.96
C ILE A 102 1.42 -7.38 8.39
N ALA A 103 2.30 -7.91 9.25
CA ALA A 103 3.47 -7.17 9.71
C ALA A 103 4.54 -7.07 8.61
N THR A 104 5.44 -6.08 8.72
CA THR A 104 6.52 -5.84 7.74
C THR A 104 7.39 -7.09 7.48
N GLU A 105 7.65 -7.91 8.49
CA GLU A 105 8.41 -9.15 8.29
C GLU A 105 7.68 -10.17 7.41
N HIS A 106 6.34 -10.20 7.49
CA HIS A 106 5.49 -11.04 6.64
C HIS A 106 5.48 -10.52 5.19
N GLU A 107 5.34 -9.19 5.02
CA GLU A 107 5.36 -8.52 3.71
C GLU A 107 6.68 -8.80 2.97
N ARG A 108 7.80 -8.68 3.68
CA ARG A 108 9.12 -8.95 3.13
C ARG A 108 9.33 -10.43 2.81
N TYR A 109 8.88 -11.33 3.67
CA TYR A 109 8.93 -12.76 3.38
C TYR A 109 8.18 -13.11 2.09
N ILE A 110 6.96 -12.57 1.91
CA ILE A 110 6.16 -12.79 0.71
C ILE A 110 6.86 -12.27 -0.54
N THR A 111 7.38 -11.04 -0.48
CA THR A 111 7.96 -10.37 -1.65
C THR A 111 9.38 -10.80 -1.97
N GLU A 112 10.20 -11.11 -0.95
CA GLU A 112 11.62 -11.39 -1.13
C GLU A 112 11.93 -12.90 -1.24
N GLU A 113 11.28 -13.72 -0.41
CA GLU A 113 11.62 -15.15 -0.31
C GLU A 113 10.66 -16.04 -1.11
N VAL A 114 9.36 -15.69 -1.17
CA VAL A 114 8.38 -16.53 -1.86
C VAL A 114 8.28 -16.19 -3.35
N TYR A 115 8.06 -14.92 -3.68
CA TYR A 115 7.79 -14.53 -5.08
C TYR A 115 8.97 -13.84 -5.77
N GLY A 116 9.88 -13.22 -5.04
CA GLY A 116 11.02 -12.48 -5.60
C GLY A 116 10.62 -11.25 -6.44
N CYS A 117 9.39 -10.74 -6.27
CA CYS A 117 8.85 -9.64 -7.06
C CYS A 117 7.79 -8.86 -6.26
N PRO A 118 7.32 -7.71 -6.77
CA PRO A 118 6.19 -7.00 -6.17
C PRO A 118 4.91 -7.85 -6.16
N VAL A 119 4.13 -7.72 -5.08
CA VAL A 119 2.92 -8.50 -4.85
C VAL A 119 1.78 -7.59 -4.43
N PHE A 120 0.65 -7.67 -5.13
CA PHE A 120 -0.61 -7.14 -4.63
C PHE A 120 -1.26 -8.16 -3.70
N ILE A 121 -1.63 -7.71 -2.50
CA ILE A 121 -2.52 -8.46 -1.62
C ILE A 121 -3.88 -7.80 -1.68
N THR A 122 -4.95 -8.58 -1.93
CA THR A 122 -6.31 -8.08 -2.10
C THR A 122 -7.28 -8.73 -1.10
N ASP A 123 -8.50 -8.25 -1.06
CA ASP A 123 -9.61 -8.88 -0.34
C ASP A 123 -9.33 -9.06 1.16
N TYR A 124 -8.96 -7.95 1.79
CA TYR A 124 -8.70 -7.91 3.22
C TYR A 124 -9.96 -8.04 4.06
N PRO A 125 -9.86 -8.57 5.30
CA PRO A 125 -10.94 -8.54 6.26
C PRO A 125 -11.46 -7.12 6.49
N LYS A 126 -12.79 -6.94 6.47
CA LYS A 126 -13.40 -5.61 6.63
C LYS A 126 -13.10 -4.96 7.99
N GLU A 127 -12.81 -5.77 9.01
CA GLU A 127 -12.55 -5.30 10.38
C GLU A 127 -11.24 -4.51 10.50
N ILE A 128 -10.25 -4.79 9.64
CA ILE A 128 -8.93 -4.14 9.67
C ILE A 128 -8.75 -3.09 8.56
N LYS A 129 -9.79 -2.81 7.80
CA LYS A 129 -9.76 -1.82 6.71
C LYS A 129 -10.81 -0.73 6.90
N ALA A 130 -10.65 0.38 6.16
CA ALA A 130 -11.48 1.57 6.30
C ALA A 130 -12.94 1.34 5.87
N PHE A 131 -13.84 2.11 6.47
CA PHE A 131 -15.30 1.97 6.31
C PHE A 131 -15.80 2.21 4.89
N TYR A 132 -15.05 2.98 4.09
CA TYR A 132 -15.44 3.40 2.74
C TYR A 132 -15.07 2.40 1.65
N MET A 133 -14.39 1.35 1.98
CA MET A 133 -13.99 0.31 1.02
C MET A 133 -15.18 -0.57 0.66
N LYS A 134 -15.32 -0.89 -0.62
CA LYS A 134 -16.42 -1.71 -1.14
C LYS A 134 -16.42 -3.08 -0.51
N GLN A 135 -17.56 -3.48 0.04
CA GLN A 135 -17.71 -4.81 0.62
C GLN A 135 -17.81 -5.87 -0.48
N ASN A 136 -17.10 -6.96 -0.30
CA ASN A 136 -17.20 -8.12 -1.19
C ASN A 136 -18.48 -8.93 -0.90
N PRO A 137 -18.98 -9.71 -1.88
CA PRO A 137 -20.21 -10.50 -1.71
C PRO A 137 -20.18 -11.54 -0.57
N ASP A 138 -19.00 -11.88 -0.07
CA ASP A 138 -18.82 -12.80 1.06
C ASP A 138 -19.25 -12.19 2.41
N GLY A 139 -19.45 -10.86 2.46
CA GLY A 139 -19.79 -10.10 3.65
C GLY A 139 -18.70 -10.03 4.72
N LYS A 140 -17.51 -10.54 4.45
CA LYS A 140 -16.37 -10.62 5.38
C LYS A 140 -15.17 -9.79 4.93
N THR A 141 -14.97 -9.67 3.61
CA THR A 141 -13.83 -8.97 3.04
C THR A 141 -14.26 -7.71 2.30
N VAL A 142 -13.28 -6.88 1.97
CA VAL A 142 -13.45 -5.66 1.17
C VAL A 142 -12.51 -5.67 -0.01
N ALA A 143 -12.90 -5.00 -1.10
CA ALA A 143 -12.12 -4.81 -2.30
C ALA A 143 -10.97 -3.80 -2.07
N ALA A 144 -10.10 -4.14 -1.12
CA ALA A 144 -8.86 -3.41 -0.81
C ALA A 144 -7.69 -4.03 -1.56
N MET A 145 -6.66 -3.26 -1.77
CA MET A 145 -5.37 -3.73 -2.25
C MET A 145 -4.23 -3.03 -1.53
N ASP A 146 -3.18 -3.78 -1.19
CA ASP A 146 -1.90 -3.22 -0.80
C ASP A 146 -0.84 -3.74 -1.78
N LEU A 147 -0.01 -2.84 -2.32
CA LEU A 147 1.15 -3.21 -3.12
C LEU A 147 2.38 -3.31 -2.22
N LEU A 148 2.91 -4.50 -2.13
CA LEU A 148 4.15 -4.80 -1.41
C LEU A 148 5.31 -4.87 -2.39
N VAL A 149 6.44 -4.27 -2.03
CA VAL A 149 7.67 -4.33 -2.82
C VAL A 149 8.83 -4.88 -1.97
N PRO A 150 9.77 -5.62 -2.59
CA PRO A 150 10.97 -6.11 -1.88
C PRO A 150 11.76 -4.95 -1.25
N GLY A 151 12.23 -5.12 -0.01
CA GLY A 151 13.04 -4.13 0.71
C GLY A 151 12.26 -3.14 1.57
N ILE A 152 11.04 -2.76 1.17
CA ILE A 152 10.20 -1.79 1.90
C ILE A 152 8.98 -2.47 2.55
N GLY A 153 8.35 -3.42 1.88
CA GLY A 153 7.01 -3.90 2.19
C GLY A 153 5.95 -3.05 1.52
N GLU A 154 4.87 -2.69 2.22
CA GLU A 154 3.80 -1.86 1.69
C GLU A 154 4.30 -0.49 1.24
N ILE A 155 4.06 -0.16 -0.04
CA ILE A 155 4.37 1.15 -0.65
C ILE A 155 3.10 1.86 -1.14
N ILE A 156 2.07 1.12 -1.52
CA ILE A 156 0.76 1.62 -1.94
C ILE A 156 -0.32 0.87 -1.15
N GLY A 157 -1.33 1.59 -0.68
CA GLY A 157 -2.59 1.05 -0.20
C GLY A 157 -3.75 1.67 -0.95
N GLY A 158 -4.72 0.88 -1.38
CA GLY A 158 -5.84 1.34 -2.18
C GLY A 158 -7.11 0.49 -2.03
N SER A 159 -8.17 0.90 -2.72
CA SER A 159 -9.40 0.12 -2.76
C SER A 159 -10.36 0.58 -3.86
N GLU A 160 -11.26 -0.28 -4.26
CA GLU A 160 -12.53 0.14 -4.83
C GLU A 160 -13.40 0.74 -3.73
N ARG A 161 -14.12 1.82 -4.02
CA ARG A 161 -14.92 2.54 -3.03
C ARG A 161 -16.35 1.99 -3.00
N GLU A 162 -16.94 1.94 -1.79
CA GLU A 162 -18.35 1.59 -1.67
C GLU A 162 -19.22 2.67 -2.32
N THR A 163 -20.03 2.26 -3.27
CA THR A 163 -20.93 3.15 -4.02
C THR A 163 -22.39 2.97 -3.64
N ASP A 164 -22.72 1.90 -2.94
CA ASP A 164 -24.06 1.68 -2.39
C ASP A 164 -24.24 2.48 -1.10
N TYR A 165 -25.22 3.38 -1.08
CA TYR A 165 -25.52 4.24 0.05
C TYR A 165 -25.90 3.43 1.30
N ASP A 166 -26.75 2.42 1.16
CA ASP A 166 -27.26 1.66 2.30
C ASP A 166 -26.16 0.77 2.92
N LEU A 167 -25.30 0.16 2.09
CA LEU A 167 -24.16 -0.61 2.54
C LEU A 167 -23.14 0.29 3.24
N LEU A 168 -22.83 1.45 2.69
CA LEU A 168 -21.92 2.41 3.33
C LEU A 168 -22.44 2.85 4.69
N VAL A 169 -23.70 3.28 4.78
CA VAL A 169 -24.31 3.72 6.04
C VAL A 169 -24.42 2.58 7.06
N ALA A 170 -24.74 1.36 6.61
CA ALA A 170 -24.76 0.19 7.48
C ALA A 170 -23.37 -0.05 8.10
N ARG A 171 -22.32 0.01 7.28
CA ARG A 171 -20.94 -0.16 7.76
C ARG A 171 -20.52 0.95 8.73
N MET A 172 -20.86 2.19 8.47
CA MET A 172 -20.60 3.30 9.38
C MET A 172 -21.28 3.11 10.75
N ARG A 173 -22.53 2.58 10.75
CA ARG A 173 -23.24 2.24 11.99
C ARG A 173 -22.61 1.09 12.76
N GLU A 174 -22.16 0.03 12.09
CA GLU A 174 -21.39 -1.05 12.70
C GLU A 174 -20.17 -0.54 13.47
N LEU A 175 -19.53 0.50 12.93
CA LEU A 175 -18.35 1.14 13.52
C LEU A 175 -18.69 2.25 14.53
N ASN A 176 -19.97 2.44 14.87
CA ASN A 176 -20.47 3.49 15.78
C ASN A 176 -20.01 4.91 15.37
N MET A 177 -19.96 5.18 14.04
CA MET A 177 -19.57 6.50 13.53
C MET A 177 -20.72 7.50 13.65
N GLU A 178 -20.38 8.76 13.95
CA GLU A 178 -21.34 9.88 13.97
C GLU A 178 -21.70 10.26 12.52
N LEU A 179 -22.91 9.90 12.07
CA LEU A 179 -23.32 10.04 10.67
C LEU A 179 -23.51 11.49 10.22
N GLU A 180 -23.94 12.39 11.13
CA GLU A 180 -24.22 13.80 10.78
C GLU A 180 -22.96 14.50 10.26
N GLY A 181 -21.82 14.27 10.89
CA GLY A 181 -20.53 14.80 10.45
C GLY A 181 -20.09 14.32 9.06
N TYR A 182 -20.61 13.17 8.59
CA TYR A 182 -20.28 12.56 7.29
C TYR A 182 -21.40 12.71 6.25
N LYS A 183 -22.42 13.53 6.52
CA LYS A 183 -23.53 13.71 5.59
C LYS A 183 -23.06 14.10 4.19
N TRP A 184 -22.14 15.03 4.07
CA TRP A 184 -21.53 15.45 2.81
C TRP A 184 -20.92 14.28 2.02
N TYR A 185 -20.32 13.30 2.72
CA TYR A 185 -19.71 12.13 2.10
C TYR A 185 -20.74 11.10 1.67
N THR A 186 -21.73 10.81 2.50
CA THR A 186 -22.82 9.88 2.18
C THR A 186 -23.72 10.42 1.08
N ASP A 187 -23.92 11.73 0.98
CA ASP A 187 -24.71 12.37 -0.07
C ASP A 187 -24.11 12.14 -1.47
N LEU A 188 -22.78 11.93 -1.58
CA LEU A 188 -22.14 11.55 -2.86
C LEU A 188 -22.61 10.19 -3.38
N ARG A 189 -23.12 9.31 -2.53
CA ARG A 189 -23.72 8.02 -2.89
C ARG A 189 -25.23 8.14 -3.06
N ARG A 190 -25.87 8.92 -2.19
CA ARG A 190 -27.33 9.13 -2.18
C ARG A 190 -27.86 9.75 -3.46
N TYR A 191 -27.12 10.69 -4.03
CA TYR A 191 -27.53 11.42 -5.24
C TYR A 191 -26.97 10.84 -6.53
N GLY A 192 -26.34 9.72 -6.45
CA GLY A 192 -25.76 9.00 -7.57
C GLY A 192 -24.25 9.04 -7.57
N GLY A 193 -23.66 7.94 -8.02
CA GLY A 193 -22.22 7.75 -8.12
C GLY A 193 -21.89 6.80 -9.25
N VAL A 194 -20.60 6.59 -9.45
CA VAL A 194 -20.07 5.61 -10.40
C VAL A 194 -19.09 4.71 -9.68
N THR A 195 -18.83 3.53 -10.20
CA THR A 195 -17.69 2.72 -9.76
C THR A 195 -16.44 3.57 -9.81
N HIS A 196 -15.71 3.65 -8.71
CA HIS A 196 -14.48 4.39 -8.61
C HIS A 196 -13.54 3.71 -7.61
N SER A 197 -12.27 3.92 -7.82
CA SER A 197 -11.21 3.37 -7.00
C SER A 197 -10.05 4.35 -6.90
N GLY A 198 -9.21 4.15 -5.94
CA GLY A 198 -8.04 4.98 -5.76
C GLY A 198 -7.06 4.37 -4.76
N TYR A 199 -5.86 4.91 -4.77
CA TYR A 199 -4.81 4.45 -3.89
C TYR A 199 -3.97 5.62 -3.36
N GLY A 200 -3.24 5.36 -2.29
CA GLY A 200 -2.22 6.26 -1.77
C GLY A 200 -0.82 5.66 -1.91
N LEU A 201 0.07 6.37 -2.57
CA LEU A 201 1.50 6.06 -2.59
C LEU A 201 2.23 6.99 -1.63
N GLY A 202 2.90 6.43 -0.62
CA GLY A 202 3.77 7.19 0.27
C GLY A 202 4.99 7.72 -0.47
N PHE A 203 5.09 9.04 -0.63
CA PHE A 203 6.17 9.66 -1.41
C PHE A 203 7.55 9.37 -0.79
N GLU A 204 7.68 9.50 0.51
CA GLU A 204 8.93 9.21 1.22
C GLU A 204 9.32 7.72 1.12
N ARG A 205 8.34 6.81 1.19
CA ARG A 205 8.59 5.38 0.97
C ARG A 205 9.08 5.11 -0.45
N LEU A 206 8.55 5.83 -1.44
CA LEU A 206 9.04 5.76 -2.82
C LEU A 206 10.49 6.23 -2.92
N ILE A 207 10.85 7.36 -2.28
CA ILE A 207 12.24 7.83 -2.25
C ILE A 207 13.16 6.81 -1.55
N MET A 208 12.75 6.25 -0.40
CA MET A 208 13.49 5.17 0.25
C MET A 208 13.71 3.99 -0.70
N TYR A 209 12.69 3.62 -1.45
CA TYR A 209 12.75 2.51 -2.40
C TYR A 209 13.73 2.77 -3.55
N LEU A 210 13.72 3.99 -4.10
CA LEU A 210 14.60 4.43 -5.21
C LEU A 210 16.05 4.66 -4.78
N THR A 211 16.31 4.91 -3.51
CA THR A 211 17.67 5.25 -3.00
C THR A 211 18.30 4.15 -2.15
N GLY A 212 17.49 3.20 -1.64
CA GLY A 212 17.94 2.19 -0.67
C GLY A 212 18.14 2.73 0.75
N VAL A 213 17.82 4.01 1.01
CA VAL A 213 17.89 4.61 2.34
C VAL A 213 16.89 3.94 3.27
N GLN A 214 17.35 3.55 4.47
CA GLN A 214 16.57 2.69 5.38
C GLN A 214 15.71 3.46 6.39
N ASN A 215 15.94 4.78 6.53
CA ASN A 215 15.21 5.58 7.50
C ASN A 215 14.49 6.73 6.79
N ILE A 216 13.16 6.79 6.96
CA ILE A 216 12.30 7.80 6.35
C ILE A 216 12.72 9.25 6.69
N ARG A 217 13.35 9.46 7.85
CA ARG A 217 13.85 10.77 8.27
C ARG A 217 15.00 11.28 7.40
N ASP A 218 15.73 10.35 6.76
CA ASP A 218 16.90 10.69 5.94
C ASP A 218 16.52 11.00 4.48
N VAL A 219 15.25 10.83 4.11
CA VAL A 219 14.72 11.20 2.79
C VAL A 219 13.83 12.44 2.82
N LEU A 220 13.74 13.09 3.96
CA LEU A 220 13.02 14.35 4.19
C LEU A 220 14.02 15.47 4.49
N PRO A 221 13.93 16.65 3.85
CA PRO A 221 14.78 17.80 4.19
C PRO A 221 14.57 18.28 5.63
N PHE A 222 13.33 18.20 6.12
CA PHE A 222 12.91 18.64 7.46
C PHE A 222 11.97 17.60 8.08
N PRO A 223 12.49 16.47 8.57
CA PRO A 223 11.66 15.39 9.06
C PRO A 223 10.94 15.78 10.36
N ARG A 224 9.62 15.63 10.36
CA ARG A 224 8.82 15.82 11.58
C ARG A 224 8.58 14.47 12.24
N THR A 225 8.90 14.43 13.53
CA THR A 225 8.71 13.25 14.37
C THR A 225 7.77 13.55 15.52
N SER A 226 7.35 12.52 16.26
CA SER A 226 6.49 12.72 17.42
C SER A 226 7.17 13.66 18.45
N GLY A 227 6.49 14.76 18.78
CA GLY A 227 6.99 15.76 19.70
C GLY A 227 7.98 16.78 19.11
N SER A 228 8.30 16.71 17.80
CA SER A 228 9.14 17.68 17.11
C SER A 228 8.42 18.25 15.89
N ALA A 229 8.29 19.57 15.85
CA ALA A 229 7.78 20.34 14.71
C ALA A 229 8.69 21.56 14.41
N GLU A 230 9.92 21.52 14.88
CA GLU A 230 10.92 22.54 14.64
C GLU A 230 11.49 22.41 13.22
N LEU A 231 11.75 23.54 12.60
CA LEU A 231 12.41 23.65 11.29
C LEU A 231 13.92 23.69 11.48
#